data_5461bdae92d7c1bd40aa4df024be51bc
#
_entry.id   5461bdae92d7c1bd40aa4df024be51bc
#
_cell.length_a   1.000
_cell.length_b   1.000
_cell.length_c   1.000
_cell.angle_alpha   90.00
_cell.angle_beta   90.00
_cell.angle_gamma   90.00
#
_symmetry.space_group_name_H-M   'P 1'
#
loop_
_entity.id
_entity.type
_entity.pdbx_description
1 polymer ?
#
loop_
_entity_poly.entity_id
_entity_poly.type
_entity_poly.pdbx_seq_one_letter_code
_entity_poly.pdbx_strand_id
1 'polypeptide(L)'
;MKKEVKRSKMFRSVLMVACMISAMAGKAQFNDNPTLKIGDPAPPVKVKAWVKGKPVTKFEKGKVYVIDFWATWCGGCIASFPQISAIEEKYKGKVTFFSVDSYEDAGDNKDEDPVLVVKEFLQKPQGQKLKLNVCVDGNEKAMYNVWIKTLRRQGFPTTFIIDQEGRIAWIDVNLDQLDWALQQVLAKTWDRNKAADIMKKRDKVEDMLMAGFRDTTLDKKTQMKAMLATIGAFEQQYPDRKDAVAFYKFFALLEMDRSAVTPVLEQMEKDPLSRYLNLSDASYLGLQKDDLSRDSYATIARICERLLLYPYPEKGYGGKTVANYKNLADAYERAGESTKAVAAIDKAITIATDKKAPEKEIKELQEARKKYNTVKAG
;
A
#
# COMPACT_ATOMS: atom_id res chain seq x y z
N MET A 1 32.65 10.99 -18.33
CA MET A 1 32.55 10.10 -17.16
C MET A 1 31.56 10.56 -16.09
N LYS A 2 31.57 11.82 -15.56
CA LYS A 2 30.59 12.26 -14.52
C LYS A 2 29.11 12.29 -14.96
N LYS A 3 28.79 12.51 -16.23
CA LYS A 3 27.42 12.50 -16.77
C LYS A 3 26.81 11.09 -16.91
N GLU A 4 27.62 10.09 -17.24
CA GLU A 4 27.14 8.71 -17.37
C GLU A 4 26.88 8.04 -16.00
N VAL A 5 27.69 8.35 -14.98
CA VAL A 5 27.49 7.84 -13.62
C VAL A 5 26.21 8.43 -12.99
N LYS A 6 25.86 9.69 -13.31
CA LYS A 6 24.60 10.31 -12.86
C LYS A 6 23.37 9.70 -13.56
N ARG A 7 23.47 9.37 -14.86
CA ARG A 7 22.44 8.67 -15.64
C ARG A 7 22.19 7.25 -15.10
N SER A 8 23.25 6.51 -14.77
CA SER A 8 23.17 5.15 -14.23
C SER A 8 22.49 5.10 -12.84
N LYS A 9 22.79 6.06 -11.95
CA LYS A 9 22.14 6.14 -10.62
C LYS A 9 20.65 6.51 -10.73
N MET A 10 20.28 7.42 -11.63
CA MET A 10 18.90 7.82 -11.87
C MET A 10 18.07 6.68 -12.49
N PHE A 11 18.67 5.90 -13.42
CA PHE A 11 18.03 4.73 -14.04
C PHE A 11 17.81 3.61 -13.02
N ARG A 12 18.74 3.39 -12.08
CA ARG A 12 18.59 2.42 -10.97
C ARG A 12 17.51 2.83 -9.99
N SER A 13 17.35 4.12 -9.67
CA SER A 13 16.30 4.61 -8.76
C SER A 13 14.91 4.48 -9.39
N VAL A 14 14.79 4.79 -10.68
CA VAL A 14 13.52 4.65 -11.44
C VAL A 14 13.13 3.18 -11.62
N LEU A 15 14.10 2.30 -11.88
CA LEU A 15 13.87 0.85 -11.99
C LEU A 15 13.45 0.26 -10.62
N MET A 16 14.02 0.76 -9.50
CA MET A 16 13.62 0.33 -8.15
C MET A 16 12.20 0.75 -7.80
N VAL A 17 11.74 1.93 -8.21
CA VAL A 17 10.34 2.38 -7.99
C VAL A 17 9.37 1.53 -8.81
N ALA A 18 9.66 1.26 -10.07
CA ALA A 18 8.88 0.32 -10.88
C ALA A 18 8.91 -1.11 -10.31
N CYS A 19 10.06 -1.57 -9.80
CA CYS A 19 10.18 -2.84 -9.10
C CYS A 19 9.51 -2.83 -7.72
N MET A 20 9.47 -1.71 -6.98
CA MET A 20 8.78 -1.63 -5.70
C MET A 20 7.26 -1.60 -5.87
N ILE A 21 6.73 -0.86 -6.86
CA ILE A 21 5.31 -0.92 -7.24
C ILE A 21 4.92 -2.34 -7.69
N SER A 22 5.81 -3.06 -8.40
CA SER A 22 5.58 -4.44 -8.84
C SER A 22 5.95 -5.51 -7.82
N ALA A 23 6.92 -5.29 -6.94
CA ALA A 23 7.34 -6.27 -5.94
C ALA A 23 6.47 -6.28 -4.68
N MET A 24 5.76 -5.18 -4.38
CA MET A 24 4.80 -5.11 -3.27
C MET A 24 3.41 -5.67 -3.63
N ALA A 25 3.04 -5.66 -4.90
CA ALA A 25 1.87 -6.39 -5.42
C ALA A 25 2.38 -7.69 -6.04
N GLY A 26 2.67 -8.73 -5.25
CA GLY A 26 3.19 -9.99 -5.78
C GLY A 26 2.54 -10.36 -7.12
N LYS A 27 3.27 -10.25 -8.24
CA LYS A 27 2.80 -10.45 -9.63
C LYS A 27 1.47 -9.76 -9.99
N ALA A 28 1.18 -8.55 -9.48
CA ALA A 28 -0.02 -7.83 -9.89
C ALA A 28 0.02 -7.60 -11.40
N GLN A 29 -0.87 -8.27 -12.12
CA GLN A 29 -1.09 -8.08 -13.54
C GLN A 29 -2.10 -6.95 -13.74
N PHE A 30 -1.88 -6.11 -14.75
CA PHE A 30 -2.86 -5.12 -15.17
C PHE A 30 -3.71 -5.71 -16.28
N ASN A 31 -5.04 -5.58 -16.14
CA ASN A 31 -6.01 -5.93 -17.14
C ASN A 31 -6.45 -4.65 -17.85
N ASP A 32 -6.16 -4.54 -19.14
CA ASP A 32 -6.53 -3.37 -19.94
C ASP A 32 -8.04 -3.28 -20.22
N ASN A 33 -8.77 -4.39 -20.02
CA ASN A 33 -10.22 -4.47 -20.21
C ASN A 33 -10.93 -5.02 -18.96
N PRO A 34 -10.93 -4.28 -17.83
CA PRO A 34 -11.59 -4.72 -16.61
C PRO A 34 -13.11 -4.79 -16.82
N THR A 35 -13.71 -5.88 -16.35
CA THR A 35 -15.16 -6.09 -16.49
C THR A 35 -15.91 -5.95 -15.18
N LEU A 36 -15.23 -6.06 -14.02
CA LEU A 36 -15.83 -5.87 -12.69
C LEU A 36 -15.43 -4.52 -12.12
N LYS A 37 -16.42 -3.75 -11.63
CA LYS A 37 -16.23 -2.38 -11.11
C LYS A 37 -17.19 -2.04 -9.97
N ILE A 38 -16.93 -0.93 -9.31
CA ILE A 38 -17.86 -0.35 -8.32
C ILE A 38 -19.23 -0.10 -8.98
N GLY A 39 -20.29 -0.49 -8.30
CA GLY A 39 -21.69 -0.39 -8.76
C GLY A 39 -22.23 -1.67 -9.40
N ASP A 40 -21.37 -2.59 -9.82
CA ASP A 40 -21.84 -3.88 -10.37
C ASP A 40 -22.48 -4.75 -9.29
N PRO A 41 -23.42 -5.64 -9.67
CA PRO A 41 -23.89 -6.69 -8.77
C PRO A 41 -22.70 -7.55 -8.30
N ALA A 42 -22.64 -7.86 -7.02
CA ALA A 42 -21.61 -8.72 -6.47
C ALA A 42 -21.70 -10.13 -7.08
N PRO A 43 -20.62 -10.69 -7.66
CA PRO A 43 -20.61 -12.05 -8.12
C PRO A 43 -20.92 -13.05 -6.99
N PRO A 44 -21.45 -14.25 -7.32
CA PRO A 44 -21.78 -15.23 -6.29
C PRO A 44 -20.55 -15.77 -5.57
N VAL A 45 -20.74 -16.20 -4.31
CA VAL A 45 -19.71 -16.87 -3.51
C VAL A 45 -19.68 -18.35 -3.92
N LYS A 46 -18.57 -18.79 -4.56
CA LYS A 46 -18.35 -20.17 -4.99
C LYS A 46 -16.99 -20.64 -4.50
N VAL A 47 -16.94 -21.34 -3.39
CA VAL A 47 -15.69 -21.76 -2.74
C VAL A 47 -15.64 -23.29 -2.58
N LYS A 48 -14.43 -23.86 -2.55
CA LYS A 48 -14.21 -25.30 -2.35
C LYS A 48 -14.56 -25.72 -0.91
N ALA A 49 -14.18 -24.92 0.06
CA ALA A 49 -14.40 -25.25 1.47
C ALA A 49 -14.42 -24.00 2.37
N TRP A 50 -15.16 -24.09 3.46
CA TRP A 50 -15.04 -23.19 4.61
C TRP A 50 -14.18 -23.87 5.67
N VAL A 51 -13.10 -23.23 6.07
CA VAL A 51 -12.11 -23.80 7.01
C VAL A 51 -12.14 -23.15 8.38
N LYS A 52 -12.82 -21.99 8.52
CA LYS A 52 -12.98 -21.28 9.78
C LYS A 52 -14.28 -20.45 9.79
N GLY A 53 -14.97 -20.44 10.93
CA GLY A 53 -16.15 -19.59 11.16
C GLY A 53 -17.42 -20.07 10.45
N LYS A 54 -18.32 -19.14 10.18
CA LYS A 54 -19.65 -19.43 9.59
C LYS A 54 -19.64 -19.22 8.08
N PRO A 55 -20.17 -20.16 7.28
CA PRO A 55 -20.28 -20.00 5.84
C PRO A 55 -21.17 -18.82 5.43
N VAL A 56 -20.75 -18.10 4.37
CA VAL A 56 -21.55 -17.12 3.63
C VAL A 56 -21.80 -17.69 2.25
N THR A 57 -23.05 -18.08 1.95
CA THR A 57 -23.40 -18.72 0.68
C THR A 57 -24.06 -17.76 -0.30
N LYS A 58 -24.57 -16.63 0.19
CA LYS A 58 -25.22 -15.57 -0.60
C LYS A 58 -25.13 -14.23 0.12
N PHE A 59 -25.24 -13.15 -0.63
CA PHE A 59 -25.41 -11.81 -0.11
C PHE A 59 -26.90 -11.55 0.15
N GLU A 60 -27.25 -11.38 1.42
CA GLU A 60 -28.62 -11.11 1.82
C GLU A 60 -28.92 -9.61 1.68
N LYS A 61 -30.07 -9.28 1.11
CA LYS A 61 -30.51 -7.88 0.99
C LYS A 61 -30.61 -7.21 2.37
N GLY A 62 -30.13 -5.98 2.45
CA GLY A 62 -30.10 -5.21 3.70
C GLY A 62 -28.85 -5.43 4.56
N LYS A 63 -28.01 -6.42 4.24
CA LYS A 63 -26.74 -6.68 4.95
C LYS A 63 -25.55 -6.13 4.18
N VAL A 64 -24.51 -5.78 4.93
CA VAL A 64 -23.20 -5.33 4.39
C VAL A 64 -22.18 -6.43 4.60
N TYR A 65 -21.33 -6.66 3.59
CA TYR A 65 -20.28 -7.66 3.65
C TYR A 65 -18.92 -7.02 3.30
N VAL A 66 -17.89 -7.55 3.92
CA VAL A 66 -16.48 -7.30 3.53
C VAL A 66 -15.86 -8.62 3.13
N ILE A 67 -15.24 -8.63 1.96
CA ILE A 67 -14.55 -9.79 1.40
C ILE A 67 -13.08 -9.41 1.24
N ASP A 68 -12.18 -10.16 1.86
CA ASP A 68 -10.75 -9.96 1.74
C ASP A 68 -10.10 -11.15 1.01
N PHE A 69 -9.45 -10.88 -0.12
CA PHE A 69 -8.75 -11.90 -0.89
C PHE A 69 -7.27 -11.94 -0.53
N TRP A 70 -6.76 -13.12 -0.26
CA TRP A 70 -5.40 -13.35 0.21
C TRP A 70 -4.85 -14.70 -0.25
N ALA A 71 -3.59 -14.99 0.08
CA ALA A 71 -2.95 -16.29 -0.06
C ALA A 71 -1.91 -16.52 1.04
N THR A 72 -1.58 -17.77 1.35
CA THR A 72 -0.60 -18.11 2.39
C THR A 72 0.82 -17.60 2.06
N TRP A 73 1.16 -17.47 0.80
CA TRP A 73 2.42 -16.91 0.32
C TRP A 73 2.43 -15.37 0.23
N CYS A 74 1.27 -14.71 0.38
CA CYS A 74 1.14 -13.25 0.26
C CYS A 74 1.58 -12.54 1.55
N GLY A 75 2.84 -12.15 1.61
CA GLY A 75 3.38 -11.46 2.79
C GLY A 75 2.68 -10.13 3.13
N GLY A 76 2.20 -9.38 2.14
CA GLY A 76 1.42 -8.16 2.34
C GLY A 76 0.06 -8.44 2.99
N CYS A 77 -0.60 -9.55 2.59
CA CYS A 77 -1.87 -9.97 3.15
C CYS A 77 -1.72 -10.37 4.63
N ILE A 78 -0.73 -11.21 4.93
CA ILE A 78 -0.41 -11.62 6.31
C ILE A 78 -0.14 -10.39 7.20
N ALA A 79 0.50 -9.39 6.62
CA ALA A 79 0.77 -8.12 7.26
C ALA A 79 -0.50 -7.37 7.66
N SER A 80 -1.54 -7.43 6.87
CA SER A 80 -2.80 -6.73 7.07
C SER A 80 -3.78 -7.44 8.01
N PHE A 81 -3.55 -8.70 8.39
CA PHE A 81 -4.47 -9.47 9.25
C PHE A 81 -4.82 -8.79 10.58
N PRO A 82 -3.89 -8.18 11.33
CA PRO A 82 -4.26 -7.47 12.55
C PRO A 82 -5.19 -6.30 12.29
N GLN A 83 -4.96 -5.54 11.21
CA GLN A 83 -5.75 -4.36 10.86
C GLN A 83 -7.17 -4.75 10.45
N ILE A 84 -7.32 -5.70 9.51
CA ILE A 84 -8.65 -6.12 9.07
C ILE A 84 -9.44 -6.80 10.19
N SER A 85 -8.76 -7.54 11.07
CA SER A 85 -9.39 -8.17 12.23
C SER A 85 -9.85 -7.14 13.28
N ALA A 86 -9.12 -6.04 13.47
CA ALA A 86 -9.54 -4.94 14.33
C ALA A 86 -10.77 -4.21 13.75
N ILE A 87 -10.81 -4.03 12.43
CA ILE A 87 -11.97 -3.45 11.75
C ILE A 87 -13.19 -4.38 11.87
N GLU A 88 -13.01 -5.69 11.69
CA GLU A 88 -14.07 -6.69 11.90
C GLU A 88 -14.68 -6.58 13.29
N GLU A 89 -13.85 -6.57 14.34
CA GLU A 89 -14.32 -6.46 15.72
C GLU A 89 -15.10 -5.15 15.98
N LYS A 90 -14.64 -4.03 15.38
CA LYS A 90 -15.34 -2.72 15.44
C LYS A 90 -16.76 -2.77 14.86
N TYR A 91 -16.95 -3.55 13.79
CA TYR A 91 -18.24 -3.66 13.08
C TYR A 91 -18.99 -4.95 13.36
N LYS A 92 -18.60 -5.69 14.37
CA LYS A 92 -19.23 -6.95 14.77
C LYS A 92 -20.74 -6.81 14.95
N GLY A 93 -21.48 -7.73 14.35
CA GLY A 93 -22.94 -7.72 14.35
C GLY A 93 -23.60 -6.73 13.37
N LYS A 94 -22.83 -5.83 12.74
CA LYS A 94 -23.32 -4.87 11.72
C LYS A 94 -22.88 -5.24 10.32
N VAL A 95 -21.68 -5.80 10.18
CA VAL A 95 -21.05 -6.19 8.92
C VAL A 95 -20.57 -7.63 9.02
N THR A 96 -20.74 -8.40 7.96
CA THR A 96 -20.23 -9.76 7.88
C THR A 96 -18.90 -9.73 7.14
N PHE A 97 -17.83 -10.12 7.82
CA PHE A 97 -16.50 -10.23 7.25
C PHE A 97 -16.16 -11.69 6.93
N PHE A 98 -15.58 -11.92 5.77
CA PHE A 98 -14.93 -13.19 5.46
C PHE A 98 -13.74 -13.01 4.52
N SER A 99 -12.85 -13.97 4.58
CA SER A 99 -11.58 -13.94 3.87
C SER A 99 -11.52 -15.14 2.93
N VAL A 100 -11.17 -14.89 1.68
CA VAL A 100 -11.06 -15.90 0.62
C VAL A 100 -9.60 -16.14 0.32
N ASP A 101 -9.11 -17.30 0.74
CA ASP A 101 -7.82 -17.79 0.28
C ASP A 101 -7.94 -18.24 -1.17
N SER A 102 -7.03 -17.80 -2.02
CA SER A 102 -7.08 -18.11 -3.44
C SER A 102 -5.70 -18.08 -4.09
N TYR A 103 -5.52 -18.85 -5.17
CA TYR A 103 -4.32 -18.86 -6.00
C TYR A 103 -3.08 -19.44 -5.27
N GLU A 104 -3.27 -20.48 -4.45
CA GLU A 104 -2.19 -21.14 -3.70
C GLU A 104 -1.13 -21.79 -4.60
N ASP A 105 -1.50 -22.21 -5.81
CA ASP A 105 -0.58 -22.77 -6.80
C ASP A 105 0.46 -21.79 -7.36
N ALA A 106 0.40 -20.53 -7.02
CA ALA A 106 1.47 -19.55 -7.30
C ALA A 106 2.56 -19.52 -6.21
N GLY A 107 2.35 -20.20 -5.08
CA GLY A 107 3.28 -20.32 -3.96
C GLY A 107 4.16 -21.56 -4.02
N ASP A 108 4.86 -21.80 -2.91
CA ASP A 108 5.77 -22.95 -2.78
C ASP A 108 5.02 -24.28 -2.64
N ASN A 109 3.74 -24.27 -2.22
CA ASN A 109 2.90 -25.44 -1.98
C ASN A 109 1.97 -25.77 -3.15
N LYS A 110 2.38 -25.48 -4.37
CA LYS A 110 1.56 -25.56 -5.61
C LYS A 110 0.97 -26.94 -5.90
N ASP A 111 1.59 -28.00 -5.42
CA ASP A 111 1.19 -29.39 -5.66
C ASP A 111 0.37 -29.97 -4.48
N GLU A 112 0.11 -29.19 -3.42
CA GLU A 112 -0.65 -29.60 -2.24
C GLU A 112 -2.14 -29.26 -2.36
N ASP A 113 -2.99 -29.93 -1.57
CA ASP A 113 -4.39 -29.53 -1.44
C ASP A 113 -4.49 -28.17 -0.72
N PRO A 114 -4.98 -27.11 -1.41
CA PRO A 114 -5.05 -25.78 -0.83
C PRO A 114 -5.86 -25.72 0.48
N VAL A 115 -6.83 -26.63 0.65
CA VAL A 115 -7.61 -26.71 1.91
C VAL A 115 -6.73 -27.13 3.08
N LEU A 116 -5.80 -28.06 2.88
CA LEU A 116 -4.86 -28.52 3.92
C LEU A 116 -3.83 -27.43 4.20
N VAL A 117 -3.25 -26.84 3.16
CA VAL A 117 -2.27 -25.74 3.27
C VAL A 117 -2.84 -24.60 4.13
N VAL A 118 -4.05 -24.16 3.84
CA VAL A 118 -4.70 -23.06 4.58
C VAL A 118 -5.02 -23.47 6.01
N LYS A 119 -5.53 -24.68 6.25
CA LYS A 119 -5.79 -25.17 7.62
C LYS A 119 -4.53 -25.19 8.47
N GLU A 120 -3.41 -25.69 7.94
CA GLU A 120 -2.12 -25.69 8.62
C GLU A 120 -1.60 -24.27 8.85
N PHE A 121 -1.71 -23.40 7.85
CA PHE A 121 -1.30 -22.01 7.98
C PHE A 121 -2.06 -21.29 9.10
N LEU A 122 -3.37 -21.51 9.22
CA LEU A 122 -4.20 -20.90 10.27
C LEU A 122 -3.83 -21.34 11.70
N GLN A 123 -3.12 -22.46 11.86
CA GLN A 123 -2.57 -22.89 13.16
C GLN A 123 -1.26 -22.17 13.52
N LYS A 124 -0.55 -21.59 12.54
CA LYS A 124 0.70 -20.86 12.78
C LYS A 124 0.43 -19.49 13.43
N PRO A 125 1.39 -18.93 14.21
CA PRO A 125 1.18 -17.65 14.91
C PRO A 125 0.74 -16.50 14.01
N GLN A 126 1.22 -16.44 12.76
CA GLN A 126 0.79 -15.42 11.79
C GLN A 126 -0.65 -15.64 11.31
N GLY A 127 -1.07 -16.87 11.07
CA GLY A 127 -2.42 -17.22 10.65
C GLY A 127 -3.47 -16.98 11.75
N GLN A 128 -3.08 -17.17 13.01
CA GLN A 128 -3.94 -16.92 14.16
C GLN A 128 -4.33 -15.44 14.35
N LYS A 129 -3.61 -14.52 13.70
CA LYS A 129 -3.94 -13.08 13.68
C LYS A 129 -5.16 -12.75 12.82
N LEU A 130 -5.51 -13.60 11.85
CA LEU A 130 -6.70 -13.45 11.04
C LEU A 130 -7.93 -13.93 11.83
N LYS A 131 -8.83 -13.02 12.21
CA LYS A 131 -10.03 -13.35 13.02
C LYS A 131 -11.29 -13.62 12.19
N LEU A 132 -11.29 -13.27 10.93
CA LEU A 132 -12.41 -13.42 10.01
C LEU A 132 -12.84 -14.88 9.81
N ASN A 133 -14.06 -15.09 9.28
CA ASN A 133 -14.42 -16.37 8.67
C ASN A 133 -13.52 -16.62 7.46
N VAL A 134 -13.07 -17.85 7.23
CA VAL A 134 -12.12 -18.15 6.16
C VAL A 134 -12.66 -19.28 5.28
N CYS A 135 -12.61 -19.05 3.97
CA CYS A 135 -12.87 -20.05 2.95
C CYS A 135 -11.71 -20.15 1.97
N VAL A 136 -11.71 -21.25 1.23
CA VAL A 136 -10.69 -21.61 0.23
C VAL A 136 -11.34 -21.72 -1.13
N ASP A 137 -10.84 -20.97 -2.12
CA ASP A 137 -11.34 -20.97 -3.51
C ASP A 137 -11.08 -22.31 -4.22
N GLY A 138 -9.93 -22.92 -3.93
CA GLY A 138 -9.51 -24.17 -4.55
C GLY A 138 -8.79 -23.98 -5.90
N ASN A 139 -8.42 -25.11 -6.51
CA ASN A 139 -7.63 -25.14 -7.74
C ASN A 139 -8.41 -24.65 -8.97
N GLU A 140 -9.73 -24.72 -8.96
CA GLU A 140 -10.61 -24.19 -9.99
C GLU A 140 -10.60 -22.67 -10.08
N LYS A 141 -10.17 -22.00 -8.99
CA LYS A 141 -10.06 -20.55 -8.90
C LYS A 141 -11.38 -19.83 -9.25
N ALA A 142 -12.52 -20.41 -8.82
CA ALA A 142 -13.84 -19.91 -9.17
C ALA A 142 -14.06 -18.46 -8.68
N MET A 143 -13.64 -18.16 -7.46
CA MET A 143 -13.68 -16.80 -6.91
C MET A 143 -12.65 -15.88 -7.59
N TYR A 144 -11.39 -16.34 -7.72
CA TYR A 144 -10.35 -15.55 -8.38
C TYR A 144 -10.75 -15.13 -9.80
N ASN A 145 -11.28 -16.06 -10.58
CA ASN A 145 -11.60 -15.81 -11.98
C ASN A 145 -12.69 -14.74 -12.16
N VAL A 146 -13.65 -14.62 -11.24
CA VAL A 146 -14.76 -13.66 -11.37
C VAL A 146 -14.60 -12.41 -10.52
N TRP A 147 -13.78 -12.44 -9.45
CA TRP A 147 -13.59 -11.31 -8.55
C TRP A 147 -12.28 -10.55 -8.81
N ILE A 148 -11.16 -11.28 -8.98
CA ILE A 148 -9.83 -10.68 -9.06
C ILE A 148 -9.35 -10.52 -10.50
N LYS A 149 -9.44 -11.60 -11.31
CA LYS A 149 -8.96 -11.60 -12.69
C LYS A 149 -9.69 -10.59 -13.57
N THR A 150 -10.91 -10.23 -13.21
CA THR A 150 -11.77 -9.26 -13.91
C THR A 150 -11.49 -7.82 -13.52
N LEU A 151 -10.72 -7.57 -12.47
CA LEU A 151 -10.30 -6.23 -12.08
C LEU A 151 -9.20 -5.70 -13.00
N ARG A 152 -9.09 -4.38 -13.06
CA ARG A 152 -7.95 -3.72 -13.69
C ARG A 152 -6.63 -4.11 -13.02
N ARG A 153 -6.57 -4.05 -11.70
CA ARG A 153 -5.42 -4.45 -10.88
C ARG A 153 -5.70 -5.82 -10.28
N GLN A 154 -5.00 -6.83 -10.80
CA GLN A 154 -5.13 -8.21 -10.36
C GLN A 154 -4.05 -8.52 -9.31
N GLY A 155 -4.43 -9.02 -8.16
CA GLY A 155 -3.46 -9.40 -7.12
C GLY A 155 -4.02 -9.36 -5.72
N PHE A 156 -3.16 -9.66 -4.74
CA PHE A 156 -3.48 -9.70 -3.31
C PHE A 156 -2.57 -8.76 -2.51
N PRO A 157 -3.06 -8.21 -1.38
CA PRO A 157 -4.45 -8.27 -0.91
C PRO A 157 -5.41 -7.50 -1.81
N THR A 158 -6.69 -7.89 -1.88
CA THR A 158 -7.77 -7.11 -2.48
C THR A 158 -9.01 -7.27 -1.64
N THR A 159 -9.60 -6.16 -1.21
CA THR A 159 -10.75 -6.14 -0.32
C THR A 159 -11.94 -5.45 -1.00
N PHE A 160 -13.13 -6.01 -0.82
CA PHE A 160 -14.39 -5.49 -1.34
C PHE A 160 -15.34 -5.15 -0.20
N ILE A 161 -16.15 -4.10 -0.39
CA ILE A 161 -17.38 -3.88 0.37
C ILE A 161 -18.56 -4.17 -0.54
N ILE A 162 -19.48 -5.03 -0.08
CA ILE A 162 -20.78 -5.27 -0.71
C ILE A 162 -21.84 -4.59 0.14
N ASP A 163 -22.62 -3.71 -0.47
CA ASP A 163 -23.63 -2.91 0.22
C ASP A 163 -24.94 -3.66 0.44
N GLN A 164 -25.90 -2.97 1.04
CA GLN A 164 -27.22 -3.49 1.39
C GLN A 164 -28.08 -3.91 0.17
N GLU A 165 -27.68 -3.46 -1.03
CA GLU A 165 -28.33 -3.82 -2.28
C GLU A 165 -27.67 -5.04 -2.98
N GLY A 166 -26.59 -5.58 -2.38
CA GLY A 166 -25.79 -6.67 -2.96
C GLY A 166 -24.91 -6.19 -4.11
N ARG A 167 -24.52 -4.91 -4.11
CA ARG A 167 -23.62 -4.33 -5.12
C ARG A 167 -22.25 -4.04 -4.53
N ILE A 168 -21.26 -4.08 -5.39
CA ILE A 168 -19.90 -3.66 -5.03
C ILE A 168 -19.91 -2.15 -4.75
N ALA A 169 -19.70 -1.79 -3.50
CA ALA A 169 -19.61 -0.41 -3.07
C ALA A 169 -18.17 0.11 -3.13
N TRP A 170 -17.19 -0.73 -2.83
CA TRP A 170 -15.80 -0.33 -2.73
C TRP A 170 -14.87 -1.49 -3.08
N ILE A 171 -13.72 -1.17 -3.69
CA ILE A 171 -12.65 -2.09 -4.03
C ILE A 171 -11.33 -1.39 -3.72
N ASP A 172 -10.46 -1.98 -2.93
CA ASP A 172 -9.09 -1.49 -2.78
C ASP A 172 -8.11 -2.62 -2.39
N VAL A 173 -6.85 -2.37 -2.63
CA VAL A 173 -5.74 -3.23 -2.21
C VAL A 173 -5.20 -2.85 -0.83
N ASN A 174 -5.71 -1.76 -0.24
CA ASN A 174 -5.23 -1.17 1.01
C ASN A 174 -6.39 -0.91 1.96
N LEU A 175 -6.24 -1.33 3.22
CA LEU A 175 -7.26 -1.23 4.25
C LEU A 175 -7.38 0.17 4.91
N ASP A 176 -6.49 1.12 4.60
CA ASP A 176 -6.48 2.42 5.27
C ASP A 176 -7.78 3.20 5.08
N GLN A 177 -8.47 2.99 3.95
CA GLN A 177 -9.75 3.62 3.65
C GLN A 177 -10.97 2.74 3.93
N LEU A 178 -10.78 1.50 4.32
CA LEU A 178 -11.88 0.55 4.53
C LEU A 178 -12.85 1.02 5.63
N ASP A 179 -12.32 1.49 6.76
CA ASP A 179 -13.13 1.98 7.87
C ASP A 179 -13.97 3.20 7.47
N TRP A 180 -13.38 4.16 6.77
CA TRP A 180 -14.06 5.34 6.26
C TRP A 180 -15.17 4.99 5.26
N ALA A 181 -14.90 4.07 4.32
CA ALA A 181 -15.90 3.62 3.35
C ALA A 181 -17.05 2.88 4.02
N LEU A 182 -16.75 1.99 4.99
CA LEU A 182 -17.77 1.24 5.74
C LEU A 182 -18.70 2.16 6.52
N GLN A 183 -18.20 3.23 7.15
CA GLN A 183 -19.03 4.19 7.86
C GLN A 183 -20.08 4.80 6.93
N GLN A 184 -19.69 5.20 5.73
CA GLN A 184 -20.60 5.82 4.75
C GLN A 184 -21.59 4.80 4.15
N VAL A 185 -21.12 3.58 3.84
CA VAL A 185 -22.00 2.49 3.34
C VAL A 185 -23.08 2.16 4.38
N LEU A 186 -22.71 2.02 5.65
CA LEU A 186 -23.64 1.75 6.73
C LEU A 186 -24.62 2.92 6.98
N ALA A 187 -24.16 4.15 6.86
CA ALA A 187 -24.98 5.35 6.95
C ALA A 187 -25.85 5.60 5.70
N LYS A 188 -25.69 4.80 4.64
CA LYS A 188 -26.36 4.98 3.33
C LYS A 188 -26.06 6.32 2.66
N THR A 189 -24.90 6.90 2.96
CA THR A 189 -24.39 8.14 2.35
C THR A 189 -23.34 7.87 1.27
N TRP A 190 -22.99 6.59 1.03
CA TRP A 190 -22.01 6.20 0.03
C TRP A 190 -22.53 6.35 -1.38
N ASP A 191 -21.88 7.23 -2.16
CA ASP A 191 -22.18 7.42 -3.58
C ASP A 191 -21.27 6.53 -4.45
N ARG A 192 -21.82 5.43 -4.93
CA ARG A 192 -21.11 4.48 -5.82
C ARG A 192 -20.65 5.10 -7.13
N ASN A 193 -21.46 6.02 -7.71
CA ASN A 193 -21.13 6.65 -8.97
C ASN A 193 -19.93 7.59 -8.80
N LYS A 194 -19.94 8.40 -7.72
CA LYS A 194 -18.80 9.24 -7.35
C LYS A 194 -17.56 8.38 -7.09
N ALA A 195 -17.68 7.29 -6.35
CA ALA A 195 -16.57 6.38 -6.06
C ALA A 195 -15.99 5.74 -7.33
N ALA A 196 -16.83 5.27 -8.24
CA ALA A 196 -16.42 4.70 -9.52
C ALA A 196 -15.70 5.72 -10.42
N ASP A 197 -16.19 6.97 -10.50
CA ASP A 197 -15.57 8.01 -11.29
C ASP A 197 -14.22 8.46 -10.71
N ILE A 198 -14.12 8.59 -9.38
CA ILE A 198 -12.85 8.85 -8.68
C ILE A 198 -11.82 7.76 -8.99
N MET A 199 -12.21 6.48 -8.88
CA MET A 199 -11.32 5.35 -9.20
C MET A 199 -10.85 5.41 -10.66
N LYS A 200 -11.76 5.59 -11.61
CA LYS A 200 -11.45 5.69 -13.04
C LYS A 200 -10.46 6.83 -13.36
N LYS A 201 -10.64 7.98 -12.73
CA LYS A 201 -9.76 9.14 -12.95
C LYS A 201 -8.40 8.94 -12.28
N ARG A 202 -8.36 8.37 -11.09
CA ARG A 202 -7.10 7.97 -10.44
C ARG A 202 -6.32 7.00 -11.32
N ASP A 203 -6.99 5.98 -11.85
CA ASP A 203 -6.36 4.97 -12.70
C ASP A 203 -5.80 5.59 -13.99
N LYS A 204 -6.47 6.61 -14.55
CA LYS A 204 -5.93 7.38 -15.68
C LYS A 204 -4.61 8.09 -15.32
N VAL A 205 -4.53 8.71 -14.16
CA VAL A 205 -3.28 9.36 -13.69
C VAL A 205 -2.17 8.33 -13.51
N GLU A 206 -2.51 7.16 -12.95
CA GLU A 206 -1.56 6.05 -12.80
C GLU A 206 -1.06 5.54 -14.15
N ASP A 207 -1.94 5.40 -15.15
CA ASP A 207 -1.55 5.03 -16.53
C ASP A 207 -0.58 6.02 -17.14
N MET A 208 -0.80 7.32 -16.95
CA MET A 208 0.11 8.35 -17.44
C MET A 208 1.49 8.21 -16.80
N LEU A 209 1.56 7.90 -15.49
CA LEU A 209 2.82 7.65 -14.81
C LEU A 209 3.49 6.39 -15.37
N MET A 210 2.75 5.29 -15.49
CA MET A 210 3.28 4.01 -15.96
C MET A 210 3.72 4.05 -17.43
N ALA A 211 3.03 4.82 -18.29
CA ALA A 211 3.43 5.01 -19.68
C ALA A 211 4.83 5.63 -19.78
N GLY A 212 5.17 6.59 -18.90
CA GLY A 212 6.51 7.18 -18.88
C GLY A 212 7.63 6.25 -18.42
N PHE A 213 7.29 5.18 -17.71
CA PHE A 213 8.28 4.14 -17.38
C PHE A 213 8.45 3.13 -18.51
N ARG A 214 7.38 2.88 -19.31
CA ARG A 214 7.39 1.90 -20.41
C ARG A 214 8.00 2.48 -21.69
N ASP A 215 7.72 3.74 -21.99
CA ASP A 215 8.19 4.44 -23.18
C ASP A 215 9.27 5.46 -22.83
N THR A 216 10.53 5.06 -23.05
CA THR A 216 11.68 5.92 -22.80
C THR A 216 11.91 7.00 -23.86
N THR A 217 11.11 7.01 -24.94
CA THR A 217 11.16 8.03 -26.00
C THR A 217 10.34 9.26 -25.66
N LEU A 218 9.39 9.15 -24.70
CA LEU A 218 8.57 10.28 -24.25
C LEU A 218 9.42 11.34 -23.53
N ASP A 219 9.19 12.60 -23.87
CA ASP A 219 9.76 13.69 -23.10
C ASP A 219 9.10 13.76 -21.72
N LYS A 220 9.88 13.36 -20.69
CA LYS A 220 9.42 13.30 -19.30
C LYS A 220 8.83 14.61 -18.80
N LYS A 221 9.39 15.76 -19.21
CA LYS A 221 8.91 17.06 -18.78
C LYS A 221 7.51 17.34 -19.30
N THR A 222 7.25 17.05 -20.56
CA THR A 222 5.93 17.18 -21.19
C THR A 222 4.93 16.22 -20.54
N GLN A 223 5.35 14.99 -20.30
CA GLN A 223 4.50 14.00 -19.63
C GLN A 223 4.12 14.41 -18.20
N MET A 224 5.08 14.85 -17.38
CA MET A 224 4.79 15.30 -16.02
C MET A 224 3.87 16.53 -16.00
N LYS A 225 4.03 17.47 -16.95
CA LYS A 225 3.11 18.60 -17.12
C LYS A 225 1.68 18.15 -17.42
N ALA A 226 1.51 17.22 -18.36
CA ALA A 226 0.19 16.68 -18.72
C ALA A 226 -0.44 15.95 -17.52
N MET A 227 0.35 15.21 -16.77
CA MET A 227 -0.11 14.53 -15.54
C MET A 227 -0.55 15.55 -14.48
N LEU A 228 0.23 16.61 -14.22
CA LEU A 228 -0.15 17.66 -13.27
C LEU A 228 -1.43 18.39 -13.70
N ALA A 229 -1.62 18.65 -14.99
CA ALA A 229 -2.87 19.25 -15.51
C ALA A 229 -4.07 18.31 -15.26
N THR A 230 -3.91 17.00 -15.51
CA THR A 230 -4.96 16.00 -15.24
C THR A 230 -5.29 15.91 -13.75
N ILE A 231 -4.27 15.96 -12.88
CA ILE A 231 -4.43 15.99 -11.43
C ILE A 231 -5.13 17.26 -10.97
N GLY A 232 -4.77 18.42 -11.52
CA GLY A 232 -5.43 19.69 -11.23
C GLY A 232 -6.93 19.67 -11.54
N ALA A 233 -7.32 19.13 -12.70
CA ALA A 233 -8.73 18.94 -13.06
C ALA A 233 -9.45 17.97 -12.09
N PHE A 234 -8.78 16.91 -11.65
CA PHE A 234 -9.33 16.00 -10.65
C PHE A 234 -9.57 16.70 -9.31
N GLU A 235 -8.56 17.45 -8.81
CA GLU A 235 -8.66 18.17 -7.53
C GLU A 235 -9.74 19.25 -7.52
N GLN A 236 -10.00 19.89 -8.66
CA GLN A 236 -11.11 20.84 -8.82
C GLN A 236 -12.49 20.15 -8.75
N GLN A 237 -12.61 18.99 -9.37
CA GLN A 237 -13.84 18.21 -9.37
C GLN A 237 -14.11 17.49 -8.05
N TYR A 238 -13.06 17.02 -7.36
CA TYR A 238 -13.13 16.26 -6.12
C TYR A 238 -12.21 16.86 -5.05
N PRO A 239 -12.54 18.07 -4.53
CA PRO A 239 -11.69 18.75 -3.55
C PRO A 239 -11.57 18.00 -2.22
N ASP A 240 -12.54 17.15 -1.90
CA ASP A 240 -12.60 16.25 -0.74
C ASP A 240 -11.82 14.93 -0.93
N ARG A 241 -11.28 14.67 -2.14
CA ARG A 241 -10.60 13.42 -2.47
C ARG A 241 -9.22 13.63 -3.12
N LYS A 242 -8.54 14.71 -2.74
CA LYS A 242 -7.16 14.97 -3.18
C LYS A 242 -6.18 13.86 -2.81
N ASP A 243 -6.49 13.10 -1.73
CA ASP A 243 -5.76 11.91 -1.30
C ASP A 243 -5.55 10.89 -2.43
N ALA A 244 -6.55 10.73 -3.28
CA ALA A 244 -6.53 9.73 -4.35
C ALA A 244 -5.42 9.96 -5.39
N VAL A 245 -4.95 11.19 -5.55
CA VAL A 245 -3.93 11.58 -6.54
C VAL A 245 -2.69 12.25 -5.93
N ALA A 246 -2.66 12.47 -4.61
CA ALA A 246 -1.61 13.21 -3.93
C ALA A 246 -0.20 12.63 -4.16
N PHE A 247 -0.06 11.31 -4.14
CA PHE A 247 1.23 10.65 -4.41
C PHE A 247 1.73 10.92 -5.83
N TYR A 248 0.85 10.84 -6.83
CA TYR A 248 1.22 11.11 -8.22
C TYR A 248 1.59 12.58 -8.42
N LYS A 249 0.90 13.50 -7.73
CA LYS A 249 1.26 14.93 -7.71
C LYS A 249 2.63 15.16 -7.09
N PHE A 250 2.89 14.58 -5.93
CA PHE A 250 4.20 14.62 -5.29
C PHE A 250 5.29 14.11 -6.23
N PHE A 251 5.08 12.95 -6.86
CA PHE A 251 6.07 12.37 -7.80
C PHE A 251 6.38 13.31 -8.97
N ALA A 252 5.34 13.86 -9.60
CA ALA A 252 5.53 14.78 -10.73
C ALA A 252 6.26 16.06 -10.33
N LEU A 253 5.93 16.64 -9.17
CA LEU A 253 6.61 17.82 -8.65
C LEU A 253 8.05 17.53 -8.25
N LEU A 254 8.32 16.37 -7.66
CA LEU A 254 9.66 15.94 -7.28
C LEU A 254 10.62 15.89 -8.49
N GLU A 255 10.10 15.61 -9.68
CA GLU A 255 10.88 15.58 -10.92
C GLU A 255 10.92 16.95 -11.64
N MET A 256 9.93 17.82 -11.42
CA MET A 256 9.77 19.07 -12.17
C MET A 256 10.07 20.33 -11.38
N ASP A 257 9.55 20.44 -10.16
CA ASP A 257 9.64 21.62 -9.30
C ASP A 257 9.65 21.19 -7.82
N ARG A 258 10.83 20.94 -7.32
CA ARG A 258 11.02 20.47 -5.94
C ARG A 258 10.66 21.51 -4.89
N SER A 259 10.59 22.78 -5.26
CA SER A 259 10.15 23.82 -4.33
C SER A 259 8.67 23.72 -3.98
N ALA A 260 7.88 23.09 -4.86
CA ALA A 260 6.44 22.89 -4.71
C ALA A 260 6.03 21.58 -4.00
N VAL A 261 6.97 20.74 -3.54
CA VAL A 261 6.62 19.45 -2.94
C VAL A 261 6.12 19.55 -1.49
N THR A 262 6.59 20.54 -0.71
CA THR A 262 6.27 20.65 0.72
C THR A 262 4.75 20.67 0.98
N PRO A 263 3.93 21.49 0.32
CA PRO A 263 2.48 21.50 0.56
C PRO A 263 1.80 20.17 0.26
N VAL A 264 2.30 19.41 -0.72
CA VAL A 264 1.75 18.09 -1.06
C VAL A 264 2.15 17.04 -0.01
N LEU A 265 3.40 17.07 0.45
CA LEU A 265 3.84 16.22 1.55
C LEU A 265 3.05 16.48 2.84
N GLU A 266 2.81 17.75 3.18
CA GLU A 266 1.99 18.13 4.34
C GLU A 266 0.54 17.68 4.19
N GLN A 267 -0.04 17.80 3.00
CA GLN A 267 -1.36 17.26 2.72
C GLN A 267 -1.38 15.75 2.95
N MET A 268 -0.41 15.01 2.38
CA MET A 268 -0.33 13.55 2.53
C MET A 268 -0.11 13.14 4.00
N GLU A 269 0.72 13.87 4.74
CA GLU A 269 1.01 13.60 6.15
C GLU A 269 -0.23 13.78 7.04
N LYS A 270 -1.01 14.84 6.82
CA LYS A 270 -2.17 15.21 7.64
C LYS A 270 -3.44 14.45 7.27
N ASP A 271 -3.55 14.00 6.01
CA ASP A 271 -4.77 13.34 5.51
C ASP A 271 -4.88 11.90 6.05
N PRO A 272 -5.92 11.59 6.85
CA PRO A 272 -6.14 10.25 7.38
C PRO A 272 -6.40 9.20 6.29
N LEU A 273 -6.82 9.62 5.10
CA LEU A 273 -7.07 8.74 3.94
C LEU A 273 -5.81 8.44 3.14
N SER A 274 -4.68 9.09 3.44
CA SER A 274 -3.41 8.81 2.79
C SER A 274 -2.95 7.39 3.06
N ARG A 275 -2.68 6.66 1.97
CA ARG A 275 -2.30 5.24 2.02
C ARG A 275 -0.89 5.07 2.58
N TYR A 276 -0.70 4.06 3.42
CA TYR A 276 0.62 3.69 3.95
C TYR A 276 1.67 3.56 2.85
N LEU A 277 1.36 2.84 1.74
CA LEU A 277 2.30 2.65 0.64
C LEU A 277 2.70 3.98 0.00
N ASN A 278 1.74 4.86 -0.24
CA ASN A 278 2.01 6.19 -0.82
C ASN A 278 2.89 7.04 0.10
N LEU A 279 2.66 6.98 1.42
CA LEU A 279 3.50 7.66 2.42
C LEU A 279 4.91 7.08 2.47
N SER A 280 5.02 5.75 2.44
CA SER A 280 6.31 5.04 2.43
C SER A 280 7.13 5.39 1.19
N ASP A 281 6.49 5.35 0.01
CA ASP A 281 7.16 5.67 -1.25
C ASP A 281 7.53 7.15 -1.34
N ALA A 282 6.66 8.05 -0.87
CA ALA A 282 6.96 9.48 -0.84
C ALA A 282 8.15 9.80 0.08
N SER A 283 8.21 9.19 1.27
CA SER A 283 9.33 9.37 2.18
C SER A 283 10.64 8.85 1.58
N TYR A 284 10.61 7.64 0.99
CA TYR A 284 11.78 7.07 0.36
C TYR A 284 12.29 7.90 -0.82
N LEU A 285 11.39 8.31 -1.74
CA LEU A 285 11.74 9.09 -2.93
C LEU A 285 12.24 10.48 -2.56
N GLY A 286 11.63 11.12 -1.57
CA GLY A 286 12.08 12.42 -1.06
C GLY A 286 13.50 12.34 -0.49
N LEU A 287 13.81 11.28 0.26
CA LEU A 287 15.15 11.05 0.80
C LEU A 287 16.22 10.70 -0.25
N GLN A 288 15.84 10.34 -1.49
CA GLN A 288 16.79 10.19 -2.60
C GLN A 288 17.22 11.55 -3.22
N LYS A 289 16.61 12.66 -2.82
CA LYS A 289 16.97 14.00 -3.28
C LYS A 289 17.77 14.71 -2.19
N ASP A 290 18.77 15.49 -2.56
CA ASP A 290 19.65 16.21 -1.61
C ASP A 290 19.31 17.70 -1.52
N ASP A 291 18.35 18.18 -2.30
CA ASP A 291 18.03 19.58 -2.55
C ASP A 291 16.58 19.97 -2.23
N LEU A 292 15.90 19.19 -1.39
CA LEU A 292 14.61 19.60 -0.83
C LEU A 292 14.81 20.63 0.30
N SER A 293 13.76 21.40 0.58
CA SER A 293 13.76 22.34 1.70
C SER A 293 13.82 21.61 3.05
N ARG A 294 14.30 22.29 4.10
CA ARG A 294 14.26 21.75 5.46
C ARG A 294 12.84 21.38 5.89
N ASP A 295 11.85 22.19 5.51
CA ASP A 295 10.44 21.92 5.82
C ASP A 295 9.93 20.65 5.14
N SER A 296 10.38 20.37 3.89
CA SER A 296 10.08 19.10 3.22
C SER A 296 10.64 17.92 4.01
N TYR A 297 11.90 17.99 4.44
CA TYR A 297 12.50 16.91 5.23
C TYR A 297 11.84 16.77 6.62
N ALA A 298 11.46 17.86 7.27
CA ALA A 298 10.71 17.83 8.52
C ALA A 298 9.34 17.15 8.32
N THR A 299 8.68 17.39 7.21
CA THR A 299 7.42 16.72 6.86
C THR A 299 7.65 15.23 6.57
N ILE A 300 8.72 14.88 5.85
CA ILE A 300 9.10 13.47 5.63
C ILE A 300 9.39 12.78 6.97
N ALA A 301 10.01 13.45 7.95
CA ALA A 301 10.22 12.89 9.28
C ALA A 301 8.88 12.55 9.96
N ARG A 302 7.89 13.46 9.95
CA ARG A 302 6.54 13.19 10.50
C ARG A 302 5.84 12.05 9.77
N ILE A 303 6.00 11.94 8.44
CA ILE A 303 5.51 10.79 7.68
C ILE A 303 6.17 9.49 8.17
N CYS A 304 7.48 9.49 8.39
CA CYS A 304 8.19 8.31 8.92
C CYS A 304 7.71 7.95 10.33
N GLU A 305 7.46 8.93 11.21
CA GLU A 305 6.86 8.70 12.53
C GLU A 305 5.48 8.04 12.41
N ARG A 306 4.62 8.56 11.52
CA ARG A 306 3.31 7.97 11.23
C ARG A 306 3.44 6.53 10.73
N LEU A 307 4.40 6.24 9.84
CA LEU A 307 4.66 4.89 9.32
C LEU A 307 5.08 3.90 10.41
N LEU A 308 5.75 4.34 11.47
CA LEU A 308 6.12 3.49 12.61
C LEU A 308 4.92 3.06 13.46
N LEU A 309 3.79 3.77 13.39
CA LEU A 309 2.55 3.39 14.09
C LEU A 309 1.78 2.24 13.42
N TYR A 310 2.08 1.95 12.16
CA TYR A 310 1.42 0.85 11.45
C TYR A 310 2.00 -0.50 11.86
N PRO A 311 1.15 -1.48 12.26
CA PRO A 311 1.58 -2.80 12.71
C PRO A 311 1.96 -3.70 11.54
N TYR A 312 2.95 -3.30 10.73
CA TYR A 312 3.45 -4.14 9.66
C TYR A 312 4.29 -5.28 10.23
N PRO A 313 4.05 -6.55 9.83
CA PRO A 313 4.90 -7.65 10.23
C PRO A 313 6.29 -7.45 9.64
N GLU A 314 7.26 -7.56 10.49
CA GLU A 314 8.65 -7.56 10.13
C GLU A 314 9.00 -8.87 9.43
N LYS A 315 9.43 -8.80 8.16
CA LYS A 315 10.12 -9.89 7.50
C LYS A 315 11.62 -9.75 7.76
N GLY A 316 12.23 -10.81 8.26
CA GLY A 316 13.67 -10.84 8.54
C GLY A 316 14.07 -10.09 9.83
N TYR A 317 15.26 -9.52 9.85
CA TYR A 317 15.95 -8.91 11.01
C TYR A 317 15.35 -7.58 11.54
N GLY A 318 14.06 -7.46 11.65
CA GLY A 318 13.41 -6.18 11.98
C GLY A 318 13.18 -5.28 10.76
N GLY A 319 13.41 -5.79 9.58
CA GLY A 319 13.38 -5.25 8.24
C GLY A 319 12.77 -3.86 8.05
N LYS A 320 11.44 -3.77 7.94
CA LYS A 320 10.79 -2.48 7.69
C LYS A 320 10.89 -1.50 8.86
N THR A 321 10.92 -1.98 10.11
CA THR A 321 11.03 -1.12 11.28
C THR A 321 12.43 -0.51 11.36
N VAL A 322 13.49 -1.28 11.11
CA VAL A 322 14.86 -0.76 11.02
C VAL A 322 14.97 0.26 9.90
N ALA A 323 14.46 -0.05 8.71
CA ALA A 323 14.48 0.85 7.56
C ALA A 323 13.69 2.14 7.83
N ASN A 324 12.52 2.07 8.48
CA ASN A 324 11.72 3.24 8.82
C ASN A 324 12.42 4.13 9.85
N TYR A 325 13.07 3.56 10.88
CA TYR A 325 13.88 4.35 11.82
C TYR A 325 15.11 4.97 11.16
N LYS A 326 15.75 4.27 10.21
CA LYS A 326 16.83 4.84 9.42
C LYS A 326 16.35 6.02 8.56
N ASN A 327 15.23 5.85 7.85
CA ASN A 327 14.63 6.93 7.05
C ASN A 327 14.23 8.12 7.93
N LEU A 328 13.67 7.86 9.11
CA LEU A 328 13.36 8.89 10.10
C LEU A 328 14.61 9.66 10.53
N ALA A 329 15.71 8.97 10.80
CA ALA A 329 16.98 9.59 11.16
C ALA A 329 17.55 10.46 10.03
N ASP A 330 17.55 9.94 8.80
CA ASP A 330 18.00 10.67 7.61
C ASP A 330 17.12 11.94 7.38
N ALA A 331 15.81 11.84 7.58
CA ALA A 331 14.89 12.97 7.46
C ALA A 331 15.14 14.04 8.53
N TYR A 332 15.30 13.65 9.79
CA TYR A 332 15.62 14.58 10.87
C TYR A 332 16.95 15.29 10.67
N GLU A 333 17.99 14.57 10.23
CA GLU A 333 19.30 15.18 9.97
C GLU A 333 19.20 16.25 8.89
N ARG A 334 18.50 15.96 7.78
CA ARG A 334 18.31 16.92 6.68
C ARG A 334 17.39 18.09 7.06
N ALA A 335 16.49 17.89 8.02
CA ALA A 335 15.68 18.94 8.61
C ALA A 335 16.48 19.83 9.58
N GLY A 336 17.71 19.45 9.97
CA GLY A 336 18.53 20.15 10.96
C GLY A 336 18.24 19.75 12.40
N GLU A 337 17.56 18.62 12.61
CA GLU A 337 17.16 18.10 13.94
C GLU A 337 18.09 16.96 14.39
N SER A 338 19.42 17.20 14.42
CA SER A 338 20.45 16.18 14.65
C SER A 338 20.27 15.38 15.95
N THR A 339 19.75 15.97 17.03
CA THR A 339 19.46 15.22 18.26
C THR A 339 18.41 14.15 18.07
N LYS A 340 17.34 14.45 17.31
CA LYS A 340 16.29 13.47 16.97
C LYS A 340 16.81 12.44 15.99
N ALA A 341 17.67 12.85 15.04
CA ALA A 341 18.31 11.93 14.09
C ALA A 341 19.12 10.85 14.80
N VAL A 342 19.94 11.26 15.80
CA VAL A 342 20.74 10.34 16.62
C VAL A 342 19.82 9.38 17.41
N ALA A 343 18.76 9.88 18.04
CA ALA A 343 17.84 9.04 18.79
C ALA A 343 17.13 8.01 17.89
N ALA A 344 16.75 8.39 16.66
CA ALA A 344 16.12 7.49 15.70
C ALA A 344 17.07 6.41 15.19
N ILE A 345 18.33 6.77 14.84
CA ILE A 345 19.31 5.78 14.36
C ILE A 345 19.75 4.83 15.47
N ASP A 346 19.83 5.27 16.72
CA ASP A 346 20.13 4.44 17.87
C ASP A 346 19.03 3.38 18.08
N LYS A 347 17.75 3.74 17.86
CA LYS A 347 16.64 2.80 17.83
C LYS A 347 16.80 1.73 16.73
N ALA A 348 17.17 2.16 15.50
CA ALA A 348 17.43 1.23 14.40
C ALA A 348 18.55 0.25 14.74
N ILE A 349 19.65 0.72 15.31
CA ILE A 349 20.79 -0.11 15.72
C ILE A 349 20.37 -1.11 16.80
N THR A 350 19.65 -0.65 17.82
CA THR A 350 19.17 -1.53 18.90
C THR A 350 18.30 -2.67 18.32
N ILE A 351 17.31 -2.33 17.50
CA ILE A 351 16.40 -3.33 16.91
C ILE A 351 17.18 -4.30 16.01
N ALA A 352 18.10 -3.81 15.17
CA ALA A 352 18.92 -4.65 14.30
C ALA A 352 19.80 -5.61 15.12
N THR A 353 20.38 -5.14 16.22
CA THR A 353 21.22 -5.94 17.12
C THR A 353 20.42 -7.01 17.84
N ASP A 354 19.28 -6.65 18.45
CA ASP A 354 18.39 -7.57 19.16
C ASP A 354 17.86 -8.68 18.24
N LYS A 355 17.61 -8.34 16.97
CA LYS A 355 17.14 -9.27 15.94
C LYS A 355 18.27 -10.03 15.24
N LYS A 356 19.52 -9.87 15.68
CA LYS A 356 20.72 -10.51 15.11
C LYS A 356 20.84 -10.28 13.59
N ALA A 357 20.62 -9.04 13.17
CA ALA A 357 20.82 -8.61 11.78
C ALA A 357 22.28 -8.90 11.33
N PRO A 358 22.54 -9.03 10.02
CA PRO A 358 23.89 -9.18 9.51
C PRO A 358 24.82 -8.08 10.01
N GLU A 359 26.05 -8.44 10.40
CA GLU A 359 27.05 -7.49 10.93
C GLU A 359 27.28 -6.29 9.98
N LYS A 360 27.21 -6.54 8.68
CA LYS A 360 27.32 -5.49 7.65
C LYS A 360 26.24 -4.44 7.81
N GLU A 361 24.99 -4.84 8.04
CA GLU A 361 23.85 -3.92 8.21
C GLU A 361 24.01 -3.08 9.48
N ILE A 362 24.39 -3.72 10.59
CA ILE A 362 24.64 -3.02 11.85
C ILE A 362 25.78 -2.01 11.68
N LYS A 363 26.87 -2.36 11.00
CA LYS A 363 27.97 -1.43 10.71
C LYS A 363 27.53 -0.25 9.84
N GLU A 364 26.69 -0.48 8.82
CA GLU A 364 26.15 0.60 7.98
C GLU A 364 25.32 1.62 8.81
N LEU A 365 24.50 1.13 9.75
CA LEU A 365 23.75 2.00 10.66
C LEU A 365 24.66 2.78 11.61
N GLN A 366 25.71 2.15 12.14
CA GLN A 366 26.69 2.81 13.01
C GLN A 366 27.48 3.89 12.28
N GLU A 367 27.85 3.64 10.99
CA GLU A 367 28.49 4.66 10.16
C GLU A 367 27.56 5.85 9.86
N ALA A 368 26.27 5.59 9.61
CA ALA A 368 25.28 6.65 9.45
C ALA A 368 25.18 7.50 10.73
N ARG A 369 25.14 6.85 11.89
CA ARG A 369 25.12 7.54 13.21
C ARG A 369 26.29 8.51 13.41
N LYS A 370 27.49 8.10 13.00
CA LYS A 370 28.68 8.98 13.10
C LYS A 370 28.51 10.28 12.32
N LYS A 371 27.90 10.21 11.13
CA LYS A 371 27.66 11.38 10.27
C LYS A 371 26.71 12.40 10.91
N TYR A 372 25.71 11.95 11.68
CA TYR A 372 24.75 12.84 12.34
C TYR A 372 25.34 13.63 13.51
N ASN A 373 26.48 13.18 14.06
CA ASN A 373 27.17 13.89 15.15
C ASN A 373 28.18 14.95 14.68
N THR A 374 28.55 14.96 13.40
CA THR A 374 29.66 15.80 12.90
C THR A 374 29.25 17.22 12.48
N VAL A 375 27.95 17.53 12.41
CA VAL A 375 27.44 18.82 11.90
C VAL A 375 27.38 19.93 12.98
N LYS A 376 27.75 19.67 14.25
CA LYS A 376 27.73 20.66 15.34
C LYS A 376 29.05 21.40 15.59
N ALA A 377 30.03 21.30 14.71
CA ALA A 377 31.33 21.98 14.88
C ALA A 377 31.60 23.00 13.75
N GLY A 378 30.59 23.77 13.36
CA GLY A 378 30.75 24.86 12.41
C GLY A 378 29.82 26.02 12.72
#